data_d38690cc9e95e9e8787c29fc4bd57fad
#
_entry.id   d38690cc9e95e9e8787c29fc4bd57fad
#
_cell.length_a   1.000
_cell.length_b   1.000
_cell.length_c   1.000
_cell.angle_alpha   90.00
_cell.angle_beta   90.00
_cell.angle_gamma   90.00
#
_symmetry.space_group_name_H-M   'P 1'
#
loop_
_entity.id
_entity.type
_entity.pdbx_description
1 polymer ?
#
loop_
_entity_poly.entity_id
_entity_poly.type
_entity_poly.pdbx_seq_one_letter_code
_entity_poly.pdbx_strand_id
1 'polypeptide(L)'
;AYLNGRKIHVSSFTDMDKALVMIGYPYNAEGYRRFCMNLSGQLYGHCASIRSNGSAEAELCYLAAGKIDVYVESFIQPWDVAAGACILMEAGGKVTDYEGKNELWESGREVLATNGMLHEAMLKEISRARD
;
A
#
# COMPACT_ATOMS: atom_id res chain seq x y z
N ALA A 1 -3.52 1.85 17.74
CA ALA A 1 -4.79 1.97 17.00
C ALA A 1 -5.82 0.99 17.56
N TYR A 2 -7.11 1.33 17.40
CA TYR A 2 -8.24 0.53 17.91
C TYR A 2 -9.34 0.46 16.88
N LEU A 3 -10.02 -0.67 16.79
CA LEU A 3 -11.22 -0.88 15.99
C LEU A 3 -12.33 -1.39 16.91
N ASN A 4 -13.42 -0.63 17.06
CA ASN A 4 -14.55 -0.97 17.94
C ASN A 4 -14.11 -1.32 19.36
N GLY A 5 -13.21 -0.54 19.95
CA GLY A 5 -12.69 -0.72 21.30
C GLY A 5 -11.64 -1.81 21.47
N ARG A 6 -11.27 -2.53 20.41
CA ARG A 6 -10.22 -3.56 20.43
C ARG A 6 -8.95 -3.03 19.79
N LYS A 7 -7.81 -3.24 20.43
CA LYS A 7 -6.51 -2.89 19.87
C LYS A 7 -6.25 -3.69 18.59
N ILE A 8 -5.80 -3.02 17.54
CA ILE A 8 -5.48 -3.64 16.25
C ILE A 8 -3.99 -3.58 15.97
N HIS A 9 -3.53 -4.51 15.16
CA HIS A 9 -2.16 -4.61 14.65
C HIS A 9 -2.19 -5.05 13.20
N VAL A 10 -1.16 -4.68 12.46
CA VAL A 10 -0.89 -5.19 11.12
C VAL A 10 -0.68 -6.71 11.16
N SER A 11 -0.79 -7.36 10.02
CA SER A 11 -0.46 -8.78 9.87
C SER A 11 1.03 -9.06 10.08
N SER A 12 1.39 -10.32 10.30
CA SER A 12 2.77 -10.77 10.49
C SER A 12 3.32 -11.58 9.30
N PHE A 13 2.68 -11.53 8.14
CA PHE A 13 3.17 -12.21 6.95
C PHE A 13 4.49 -11.62 6.47
N THR A 14 5.44 -12.51 6.16
CA THR A 14 6.77 -12.18 5.63
C THR A 14 6.97 -12.69 4.21
N ASP A 15 6.02 -13.46 3.69
CA ASP A 15 6.06 -14.15 2.41
C ASP A 15 5.08 -13.47 1.44
N MET A 16 5.59 -12.92 0.35
CA MET A 16 4.76 -12.27 -0.68
C MET A 16 3.74 -13.20 -1.30
N ASP A 17 4.03 -14.49 -1.45
CA ASP A 17 3.09 -15.46 -2.04
C ASP A 17 1.80 -15.61 -1.21
N LYS A 18 1.84 -15.21 0.06
CA LYS A 18 0.69 -15.22 0.98
C LYS A 18 0.05 -13.86 1.17
N ALA A 19 0.63 -12.82 0.62
CA ALA A 19 0.19 -11.45 0.83
C ALA A 19 -1.09 -11.14 0.05
N LEU A 20 -2.01 -10.43 0.69
CA LEU A 20 -3.13 -9.78 0.03
C LEU A 20 -2.73 -8.34 -0.30
N VAL A 21 -2.64 -8.05 -1.59
CA VAL A 21 -2.19 -6.77 -2.12
C VAL A 21 -3.37 -5.95 -2.64
N MET A 22 -3.44 -4.70 -2.23
CA MET A 22 -4.39 -3.72 -2.77
C MET A 22 -3.66 -2.75 -3.68
N ILE A 23 -4.20 -2.50 -4.87
CA ILE A 23 -3.66 -1.53 -5.82
C ILE A 23 -4.74 -0.52 -6.16
N GLY A 24 -4.45 0.76 -5.90
CA GLY A 24 -5.27 1.88 -6.35
C GLY A 24 -4.96 2.21 -7.82
N TYR A 25 -6.01 2.34 -8.64
CA TYR A 25 -5.90 2.67 -10.05
C TYR A 25 -6.42 4.09 -10.30
N PRO A 26 -5.54 5.08 -10.57
CA PRO A 26 -5.97 6.46 -10.78
C PRO A 26 -6.77 6.63 -12.08
N TYR A 27 -7.86 7.39 -12.02
CA TYR A 27 -8.81 7.56 -13.13
C TYR A 27 -8.20 8.20 -14.39
N ASN A 28 -7.42 9.26 -14.23
CA ASN A 28 -6.96 10.11 -15.33
C ASN A 28 -5.44 10.28 -15.34
N ALA A 29 -4.71 9.34 -14.79
CA ALA A 29 -3.26 9.40 -14.72
C ALA A 29 -2.62 8.52 -15.79
N GLU A 30 -2.67 8.96 -17.04
CA GLU A 30 -2.11 8.21 -18.18
C GLU A 30 -0.64 7.80 -17.93
N GLY A 31 0.14 8.67 -17.29
CA GLY A 31 1.53 8.37 -16.92
C GLY A 31 1.69 7.20 -15.93
N TYR A 32 0.67 6.87 -15.14
CA TYR A 32 0.71 5.76 -14.17
C TYR A 32 0.08 4.47 -14.69
N ARG A 33 -0.63 4.52 -15.80
CA ARG A 33 -1.30 3.33 -16.36
C ARG A 33 -0.33 2.19 -16.61
N ARG A 34 0.79 2.49 -17.28
CA ARG A 34 1.83 1.49 -17.58
C ARG A 34 2.39 0.89 -16.30
N PHE A 35 2.73 1.73 -15.33
CA PHE A 35 3.22 1.28 -14.03
C PHE A 35 2.23 0.35 -13.33
N CYS A 36 0.97 0.74 -13.21
CA CYS A 36 -0.06 -0.08 -12.55
C CYS A 36 -0.23 -1.45 -13.25
N MET A 37 -0.21 -1.47 -14.59
CA MET A 37 -0.31 -2.71 -15.36
C MET A 37 0.92 -3.60 -15.19
N ASN A 38 2.12 -3.01 -15.23
CA ASN A 38 3.37 -3.74 -15.00
C ASN A 38 3.39 -4.34 -13.59
N LEU A 39 3.11 -3.54 -12.57
CA LEU A 39 3.09 -4.01 -11.17
C LEU A 39 2.07 -5.13 -10.98
N SER A 40 0.86 -4.96 -11.49
CA SER A 40 -0.17 -5.99 -11.40
C SER A 40 0.25 -7.29 -12.11
N GLY A 41 0.86 -7.18 -13.28
CA GLY A 41 1.37 -8.33 -14.05
C GLY A 41 2.51 -9.06 -13.33
N GLN A 42 3.43 -8.32 -12.69
CA GLN A 42 4.53 -8.91 -11.91
C GLN A 42 4.02 -9.63 -10.66
N LEU A 43 3.02 -9.08 -9.98
CA LEU A 43 2.48 -9.65 -8.74
C LEU A 43 1.49 -10.79 -9.00
N TYR A 44 0.91 -10.88 -10.20
CA TYR A 44 -0.02 -11.94 -10.53
C TYR A 44 0.65 -13.31 -10.50
N GLY A 45 0.17 -14.19 -9.63
CA GLY A 45 0.77 -15.50 -9.39
C GLY A 45 1.93 -15.51 -8.37
N HIS A 46 2.31 -14.32 -7.84
CA HIS A 46 3.36 -14.15 -6.83
C HIS A 46 2.84 -13.44 -5.56
N CYS A 47 1.55 -13.42 -5.38
CA CYS A 47 0.87 -13.03 -4.14
C CYS A 47 -0.44 -13.83 -4.03
N ALA A 48 -1.03 -13.86 -2.85
CA ALA A 48 -2.28 -14.59 -2.63
C ALA A 48 -3.43 -14.00 -3.45
N SER A 49 -3.49 -12.68 -3.55
CA SER A 49 -4.51 -12.01 -4.36
C SER A 49 -4.19 -10.52 -4.55
N ILE A 50 -4.66 -9.97 -5.68
CA ILE A 50 -4.67 -8.53 -5.95
C ILE A 50 -6.12 -8.06 -5.91
N ARG A 51 -6.38 -6.95 -5.23
CA ARG A 51 -7.70 -6.33 -5.11
C ARG A 51 -7.59 -4.82 -5.25
N SER A 52 -8.72 -4.17 -5.48
CA SER A 52 -8.90 -2.72 -5.39
C SER A 52 -10.29 -2.45 -4.85
N ASN A 53 -10.41 -1.56 -3.90
CA ASN A 53 -11.69 -1.18 -3.33
C ASN A 53 -12.04 0.28 -3.64
N GLY A 54 -11.05 1.08 -4.10
CA GLY A 54 -11.25 2.43 -4.56
C GLY A 54 -11.34 3.49 -3.46
N SER A 55 -10.91 3.17 -2.24
CA SER A 55 -10.83 4.11 -1.13
C SER A 55 -9.53 3.94 -0.37
N ALA A 56 -8.59 4.87 -0.55
CA ALA A 56 -7.29 4.87 0.11
C ALA A 56 -7.39 4.74 1.63
N GLU A 57 -8.22 5.57 2.25
CA GLU A 57 -8.41 5.54 3.71
C GLU A 57 -8.96 4.21 4.21
N ALA A 58 -9.92 3.60 3.49
CA ALA A 58 -10.45 2.30 3.85
C ALA A 58 -9.38 1.21 3.73
N GLU A 59 -8.59 1.24 2.68
CA GLU A 59 -7.52 0.27 2.45
C GLU A 59 -6.42 0.38 3.50
N LEU A 60 -6.00 1.60 3.87
CA LEU A 60 -5.06 1.84 4.96
C LEU A 60 -5.60 1.36 6.31
N CYS A 61 -6.88 1.55 6.59
CA CYS A 61 -7.52 1.03 7.80
C CYS A 61 -7.61 -0.50 7.82
N TYR A 62 -7.89 -1.15 6.67
CA TYR A 62 -7.86 -2.61 6.57
C TYR A 62 -6.45 -3.17 6.77
N LEU A 63 -5.44 -2.48 6.25
CA LEU A 63 -4.03 -2.82 6.49
C LEU A 63 -3.69 -2.73 7.98
N ALA A 64 -4.06 -1.62 8.63
CA ALA A 64 -3.87 -1.43 10.07
C ALA A 64 -4.55 -2.50 10.92
N ALA A 65 -5.68 -3.02 10.46
CA ALA A 65 -6.42 -4.10 11.11
C ALA A 65 -5.89 -5.52 10.75
N GLY A 66 -4.82 -5.62 9.97
CA GLY A 66 -4.22 -6.90 9.56
C GLY A 66 -5.07 -7.71 8.59
N LYS A 67 -6.00 -7.07 7.87
CA LYS A 67 -6.90 -7.72 6.89
C LYS A 67 -6.34 -7.77 5.48
N ILE A 68 -5.39 -6.91 5.17
CA ILE A 68 -4.57 -6.89 3.97
C ILE A 68 -3.12 -6.64 4.38
N ASP A 69 -2.17 -6.83 3.50
CA ASP A 69 -0.75 -6.81 3.83
C ASP A 69 0.02 -5.70 3.14
N VAL A 70 -0.45 -5.28 1.97
CA VAL A 70 0.17 -4.26 1.12
C VAL A 70 -0.91 -3.40 0.48
N TYR A 71 -0.65 -2.10 0.43
CA TYR A 71 -1.41 -1.13 -0.35
C TYR A 71 -0.45 -0.25 -1.16
N VAL A 72 -0.76 -0.08 -2.46
CA VAL A 72 0.01 0.74 -3.42
C VAL A 72 -0.95 1.64 -4.17
N GLU A 73 -0.69 2.94 -4.19
CA GLU A 73 -1.45 3.87 -5.02
C GLU A 73 -0.58 4.99 -5.56
N SER A 74 -0.88 5.39 -6.80
CA SER A 74 -0.25 6.51 -7.50
C SER A 74 -1.25 7.63 -7.70
N PHE A 75 -0.77 8.85 -7.82
CA PHE A 75 -1.57 10.04 -8.09
C PHE A 75 -2.62 10.35 -7.02
N ILE A 76 -2.27 10.16 -5.75
CA ILE A 76 -3.10 10.42 -4.60
C ILE A 76 -2.73 11.76 -3.94
N GLN A 77 -3.67 12.36 -3.23
CA GLN A 77 -3.42 13.60 -2.50
C GLN A 77 -3.08 13.32 -1.04
N PRO A 78 -2.28 14.19 -0.38
CA PRO A 78 -1.92 14.00 1.03
C PRO A 78 -3.13 13.83 1.96
N TRP A 79 -4.21 14.55 1.72
CA TRP A 79 -5.44 14.47 2.53
C TRP A 79 -6.25 13.19 2.33
N ASP A 80 -5.99 12.43 1.26
CA ASP A 80 -6.62 11.13 1.00
C ASP A 80 -5.93 9.98 1.76
N VAL A 81 -4.77 10.24 2.40
CA VAL A 81 -3.98 9.19 3.06
C VAL A 81 -3.53 9.55 4.47
N ALA A 82 -3.64 10.82 4.86
CA ALA A 82 -3.05 11.31 6.11
C ALA A 82 -3.58 10.59 7.35
N ALA A 83 -4.89 10.43 7.45
CA ALA A 83 -5.53 9.79 8.60
C ALA A 83 -5.23 8.30 8.63
N GLY A 84 -5.39 7.60 7.49
CA GLY A 84 -5.10 6.18 7.38
C GLY A 84 -3.64 5.83 7.63
N ALA A 85 -2.71 6.66 7.15
CA ALA A 85 -1.28 6.50 7.43
C ALA A 85 -0.96 6.62 8.92
N CYS A 86 -1.56 7.60 9.62
CA CYS A 86 -1.42 7.74 11.07
C CYS A 86 -1.92 6.48 11.81
N ILE A 87 -3.11 6.00 11.45
CA ILE A 87 -3.71 4.79 12.06
C ILE A 87 -2.82 3.57 11.79
N LEU A 88 -2.31 3.43 10.56
CA LEU A 88 -1.45 2.32 10.17
C LEU A 88 -0.12 2.31 10.93
N MET A 89 0.56 3.44 11.03
CA MET A 89 1.81 3.55 11.80
C MET A 89 1.59 3.20 13.27
N GLU A 90 0.49 3.64 13.88
CA GLU A 90 0.11 3.27 15.25
C GLU A 90 -0.22 1.77 15.41
N ALA A 91 -0.61 1.11 14.34
CA ALA A 91 -0.83 -0.33 14.30
C ALA A 91 0.45 -1.15 14.00
N GLY A 92 1.60 -0.48 13.81
CA GLY A 92 2.89 -1.12 13.55
C GLY A 92 3.21 -1.30 12.05
N GLY A 93 2.45 -0.69 11.15
CA GLY A 93 2.74 -0.69 9.72
C GLY A 93 3.77 0.37 9.30
N LYS A 94 4.14 0.34 8.03
CA LYS A 94 5.08 1.26 7.41
C LYS A 94 4.46 1.91 6.18
N VAL A 95 4.65 3.24 6.04
CA VAL A 95 4.18 4.03 4.91
C VAL A 95 5.33 4.86 4.36
N THR A 96 5.55 4.81 3.04
CA THR A 96 6.56 5.61 2.33
C THR A 96 6.05 5.98 0.94
N ASP A 97 6.80 6.82 0.24
CA ASP A 97 6.72 6.92 -1.21
C ASP A 97 7.34 5.67 -1.90
N TYR A 98 7.41 5.66 -3.22
CA TYR A 98 7.97 4.55 -4.00
C TYR A 98 9.51 4.48 -3.97
N GLU A 99 10.17 5.45 -3.37
CA GLU A 99 11.62 5.47 -3.14
C GLU A 99 11.99 5.12 -1.68
N GLY A 100 10.98 4.79 -0.88
CA GLY A 100 11.17 4.44 0.53
C GLY A 100 11.34 5.64 1.45
N LYS A 101 11.02 6.86 0.99
CA LYS A 101 11.11 8.08 1.80
C LYS A 101 9.80 8.37 2.51
N ASN A 102 9.89 8.97 3.70
CA ASN A 102 8.72 9.34 4.51
C ASN A 102 8.13 10.72 4.15
N GLU A 103 8.44 11.25 2.97
CA GLU A 103 8.07 12.59 2.54
C GLU A 103 6.73 12.61 1.78
N LEU A 104 5.77 11.82 2.22
CA LEU A 104 4.42 11.69 1.62
C LEU A 104 3.70 13.03 1.47
N TRP A 105 4.02 13.99 2.33
CA TRP A 105 3.36 15.29 2.42
C TRP A 105 3.93 16.31 1.44
N GLU A 106 5.15 16.12 0.98
CA GLU A 106 5.84 17.05 0.09
C GLU A 106 5.74 16.63 -1.38
N SER A 107 5.93 15.36 -1.68
CA SER A 107 5.84 14.82 -3.05
C SER A 107 4.50 14.15 -3.38
N GLY A 108 3.81 13.74 -2.40
CA GLY A 108 2.41 13.42 -2.17
C GLY A 108 1.62 12.58 -3.17
N ARG A 109 2.23 12.02 -4.22
CA ARG A 109 1.44 11.35 -5.25
C ARG A 109 1.61 9.84 -5.32
N GLU A 110 2.51 9.29 -4.55
CA GLU A 110 2.84 7.87 -4.56
C GLU A 110 2.89 7.35 -3.13
N VAL A 111 2.14 6.29 -2.86
CA VAL A 111 2.05 5.68 -1.54
C VAL A 111 2.30 4.19 -1.62
N LEU A 112 3.28 3.73 -0.86
CA LEU A 112 3.46 2.33 -0.50
C LEU A 112 3.21 2.19 0.99
N ALA A 113 2.20 1.41 1.35
CA ALA A 113 1.90 1.05 2.73
C ALA A 113 1.94 -0.47 2.89
N THR A 114 2.50 -0.95 4.00
CA THR A 114 2.66 -2.38 4.25
C THR A 114 2.56 -2.71 5.73
N ASN A 115 2.52 -4.00 6.05
CA ASN A 115 2.68 -4.52 7.40
C ASN A 115 4.10 -4.33 7.98
N GLY A 116 5.00 -3.63 7.27
CA GLY A 116 6.41 -3.42 7.63
C GLY A 116 7.33 -4.56 7.16
N MET A 117 6.92 -5.79 7.26
CA MET A 117 7.71 -6.98 6.89
C MET A 117 7.93 -7.12 5.39
N LEU A 118 6.92 -6.74 4.59
CA LEU A 118 6.91 -6.85 3.13
C LEU A 118 7.42 -5.59 2.43
N HIS A 119 7.79 -4.54 3.16
CA HIS A 119 8.06 -3.22 2.61
C HIS A 119 9.22 -3.22 1.60
N GLU A 120 10.35 -3.79 1.97
CA GLU A 120 11.54 -3.83 1.11
C GLU A 120 11.34 -4.72 -0.13
N ALA A 121 10.58 -5.79 0.01
CA ALA A 121 10.20 -6.64 -1.13
C ALA A 121 9.34 -5.85 -2.13
N MET A 122 8.36 -5.10 -1.63
CA MET A 122 7.49 -4.28 -2.48
C MET A 122 8.21 -3.12 -3.14
N LEU A 123 9.15 -2.46 -2.48
CA LEU A 123 9.97 -1.42 -3.10
C LEU A 123 10.74 -1.96 -4.32
N LYS A 124 11.24 -3.20 -4.25
CA LYS A 124 11.91 -3.85 -5.39
C LYS A 124 10.93 -4.12 -6.55
N GLU A 125 9.71 -4.60 -6.25
CA GLU A 125 8.69 -4.82 -7.29
C GLU A 125 8.24 -3.51 -7.94
N ILE A 126 8.08 -2.44 -7.15
CA ILE A 126 7.77 -1.09 -7.64
C ILE A 126 8.88 -0.57 -8.55
N SER A 127 10.15 -0.71 -8.15
CA SER A 127 11.29 -0.29 -8.98
C SER A 127 11.27 -0.99 -10.35
N ARG A 128 11.08 -2.32 -10.37
CA ARG A 128 10.97 -3.09 -11.63
C ARG A 128 9.78 -2.70 -12.50
N ALA A 129 8.67 -2.32 -11.89
CA ALA A 129 7.46 -1.94 -12.61
C ALA A 129 7.57 -0.57 -13.29
N ARG A 130 8.51 0.28 -12.82
CA ARG A 130 8.80 1.61 -13.39
C ARG A 130 9.68 1.54 -14.64
N ASP A 131 10.49 0.50 -14.81
CA ASP A 131 11.35 0.25 -15.97
C ASP A 131 10.50 -0.23 -17.17
#